data_18d13b79444db7173c4a01ceeb3917d9
#
_entry.id   18d13b79444db7173c4a01ceeb3917d9
#
_cell.length_a   1.000
_cell.length_b   1.000
_cell.length_c   1.000
_cell.angle_alpha   90.00
_cell.angle_beta   90.00
_cell.angle_gamma   90.00
#
_symmetry.space_group_name_H-M   'P 1'
#
loop_
_entity.id
_entity.type
_entity.pdbx_description
1 polymer ?
#
loop_
_entity_poly.entity_id
_entity_poly.type
_entity_poly.pdbx_seq_one_letter_code
_entity_poly.pdbx_strand_id
1 'polypeptide(L)'
;MPDQGVANQTVLDFKQRFYVEALAGNINSGSWKHLPEPELIPCFNHRFVHQVADTLLIGGIWSSSDGKGRNLFPLIGIVYSRGLDPQGAFSAAGPILAAFYEKNSGNPTAAGLESAIEEASSALAKRIAVIAPMNQLVSKLSGSQVAGLLKSAPDPRSRARLLYALRRSLLQVKDNLPDRADSFYDLIRLPGVGGGGPGDPSLIQWPMWYLSLVGRTVPMTAVSHQGRPDDRFTDLIAGAIKPASIFPLRASREKIPLCTDIPFDLDDAFIARCEAYLADCLRADQSTAPDLPDEGR
;
A
#
# COMPACT_ATOMS: atom_id res chain seq x y z
N MET A 1 -23.84 5.25 4.05
CA MET A 1 -24.24 4.55 2.82
C MET A 1 -24.29 3.06 3.14
N PRO A 2 -25.31 2.32 2.65
CA PRO A 2 -25.31 0.86 2.78
C PRO A 2 -24.19 0.25 1.93
N ASP A 3 -23.78 -0.96 2.30
CA ASP A 3 -22.80 -1.71 1.52
C ASP A 3 -23.46 -2.16 0.20
N GLN A 4 -22.73 -1.98 -0.89
CA GLN A 4 -23.15 -2.42 -2.21
C GLN A 4 -22.15 -3.48 -2.72
N GLY A 5 -22.67 -4.63 -3.16
CA GLY A 5 -21.85 -5.68 -3.78
C GLY A 5 -20.94 -6.48 -2.84
N VAL A 6 -21.08 -6.34 -1.52
CA VAL A 6 -20.25 -7.03 -0.54
C VAL A 6 -20.85 -8.41 -0.21
N ALA A 7 -20.33 -9.46 -0.85
CA ALA A 7 -20.81 -10.83 -0.65
C ALA A 7 -19.73 -11.80 -0.13
N ASN A 8 -18.50 -11.34 0.13
CA ASN A 8 -17.35 -12.19 0.49
C ASN A 8 -16.90 -11.93 1.93
N GLN A 9 -16.69 -13.00 2.71
CA GLN A 9 -16.30 -12.90 4.12
C GLN A 9 -14.98 -12.14 4.30
N THR A 10 -14.00 -12.34 3.43
CA THR A 10 -12.71 -11.64 3.51
C THR A 10 -12.87 -10.12 3.35
N VAL A 11 -13.77 -9.67 2.46
CA VAL A 11 -14.09 -8.23 2.30
C VAL A 11 -14.83 -7.69 3.52
N LEU A 12 -15.74 -8.48 4.11
CA LEU A 12 -16.44 -8.12 5.35
C LEU A 12 -15.47 -7.97 6.53
N ASP A 13 -14.54 -8.92 6.68
CA ASP A 13 -13.52 -8.90 7.74
C ASP A 13 -12.57 -7.70 7.55
N PHE A 14 -12.15 -7.43 6.32
CA PHE A 14 -11.35 -6.24 6.00
C PHE A 14 -12.12 -4.96 6.31
N LYS A 15 -13.39 -4.86 5.87
CA LYS A 15 -14.26 -3.72 6.20
C LYS A 15 -14.37 -3.52 7.71
N GLN A 16 -14.60 -4.60 8.47
CA GLN A 16 -14.73 -4.50 9.92
C GLN A 16 -13.44 -3.94 10.54
N ARG A 17 -12.29 -4.51 10.22
CA ARG A 17 -10.99 -4.10 10.79
C ARG A 17 -10.53 -2.73 10.28
N PHE A 18 -10.57 -2.52 8.96
CA PHE A 18 -10.02 -1.32 8.34
C PHE A 18 -10.96 -0.12 8.49
N TYR A 19 -12.23 -0.27 8.13
CA TYR A 19 -13.18 0.84 8.10
C TYR A 19 -13.82 1.10 9.45
N VAL A 20 -14.41 0.07 10.07
CA VAL A 20 -15.23 0.24 11.28
C VAL A 20 -14.34 0.44 12.53
N GLU A 21 -13.31 -0.40 12.71
CA GLU A 21 -12.48 -0.33 13.92
C GLU A 21 -11.37 0.71 13.77
N ALA A 22 -10.59 0.67 12.68
CA ALA A 22 -9.40 1.48 12.56
C ALA A 22 -9.69 2.89 12.03
N LEU A 23 -10.34 3.04 10.88
CA LEU A 23 -10.59 4.34 10.28
C LEU A 23 -11.65 5.12 11.07
N ALA A 24 -12.81 4.53 11.31
CA ALA A 24 -13.86 5.18 12.11
C ALA A 24 -13.41 5.40 13.56
N GLY A 25 -12.57 4.52 14.11
CA GLY A 25 -11.93 4.70 15.41
C GLY A 25 -11.12 6.01 15.48
N ASN A 26 -10.27 6.28 14.49
CA ASN A 26 -9.53 7.55 14.39
C ASN A 26 -10.43 8.78 14.20
N ILE A 27 -11.50 8.66 13.39
CA ILE A 27 -12.46 9.75 13.20
C ILE A 27 -13.19 10.07 14.50
N ASN A 28 -13.72 9.05 15.17
CA ASN A 28 -14.54 9.20 16.37
C ASN A 28 -13.73 9.67 17.59
N SER A 29 -12.49 9.18 17.74
CA SER A 29 -11.57 9.66 18.78
C SER A 29 -11.04 11.06 18.53
N GLY A 30 -11.19 11.59 17.31
CA GLY A 30 -10.64 12.88 16.93
C GLY A 30 -9.13 12.89 16.77
N SER A 31 -8.47 11.72 16.58
CA SER A 31 -7.01 11.60 16.49
C SER A 31 -6.38 12.58 15.49
N TRP A 32 -7.06 12.85 14.38
CA TRP A 32 -6.56 13.78 13.35
C TRP A 32 -6.92 15.25 13.58
N LYS A 33 -7.89 15.54 14.46
CA LYS A 33 -8.32 16.93 14.74
C LYS A 33 -7.26 17.77 15.45
N HIS A 34 -6.32 17.11 16.10
CA HIS A 34 -5.25 17.76 16.85
C HIS A 34 -3.97 17.94 16.04
N LEU A 35 -3.94 17.45 14.79
CA LEU A 35 -2.81 17.68 13.92
C LEU A 35 -2.85 19.14 13.40
N PRO A 36 -1.75 19.89 13.52
CA PRO A 36 -1.64 21.19 12.89
C PRO A 36 -1.68 21.05 11.36
N GLU A 37 -2.05 22.11 10.67
CA GLU A 37 -2.25 22.11 9.21
C GLU A 37 -1.08 21.49 8.41
N PRO A 38 0.21 21.78 8.71
CA PRO A 38 1.32 21.17 7.98
C PRO A 38 1.44 19.66 8.20
N GLU A 39 0.99 19.15 9.36
CA GLU A 39 1.04 17.74 9.70
C GLU A 39 -0.17 16.94 9.19
N LEU A 40 -1.22 17.63 8.74
CA LEU A 40 -2.49 17.01 8.32
C LEU A 40 -2.61 16.91 6.81
N ILE A 41 -2.94 15.73 6.31
CA ILE A 41 -3.44 15.56 4.94
C ILE A 41 -4.92 15.97 4.92
N PRO A 42 -5.31 17.02 4.17
CA PRO A 42 -6.64 17.61 4.32
C PRO A 42 -7.79 16.76 3.81
N CYS A 43 -7.52 15.82 2.90
CA CYS A 43 -8.55 14.97 2.29
C CYS A 43 -8.08 13.53 2.12
N PHE A 44 -9.03 12.61 2.05
CA PHE A 44 -8.72 11.26 1.63
C PHE A 44 -8.59 11.20 0.11
N ASN A 45 -7.45 10.79 -0.35
CA ASN A 45 -7.16 10.47 -1.76
C ASN A 45 -6.05 9.43 -1.79
N HIS A 46 -6.42 8.18 -1.49
CA HIS A 46 -5.46 7.09 -1.36
C HIS A 46 -5.86 5.91 -2.23
N ARG A 47 -4.85 5.15 -2.61
CA ARG A 47 -5.00 3.82 -3.15
C ARG A 47 -4.39 2.84 -2.20
N PHE A 48 -4.95 1.64 -2.15
CA PHE A 48 -4.39 0.61 -1.29
C PHE A 48 -4.43 -0.76 -1.97
N VAL A 49 -3.53 -1.60 -1.50
CA VAL A 49 -3.61 -3.05 -1.65
C VAL A 49 -3.53 -3.67 -0.26
N HIS A 50 -4.32 -4.73 -0.05
CA HIS A 50 -4.24 -5.55 1.15
C HIS A 50 -4.15 -7.00 0.75
N GLN A 51 -3.06 -7.66 1.13
CA GLN A 51 -2.77 -9.04 0.80
C GLN A 51 -2.79 -9.91 2.05
N VAL A 52 -3.57 -10.97 1.99
CA VAL A 52 -3.59 -12.04 3.02
C VAL A 52 -3.60 -13.38 2.29
N ALA A 53 -2.55 -14.17 2.47
CA ALA A 53 -2.35 -15.44 1.75
C ALA A 53 -2.50 -15.27 0.22
N ASP A 54 -3.43 -16.01 -0.40
CA ASP A 54 -3.73 -15.97 -1.83
C ASP A 54 -4.76 -14.90 -2.24
N THR A 55 -5.17 -14.09 -1.28
CA THR A 55 -6.19 -13.05 -1.49
C THR A 55 -5.57 -11.67 -1.54
N LEU A 56 -5.98 -10.90 -2.54
CA LEU A 56 -5.60 -9.50 -2.75
C LEU A 56 -6.86 -8.64 -2.82
N LEU A 57 -6.94 -7.64 -1.96
CA LEU A 57 -7.90 -6.55 -2.04
C LEU A 57 -7.22 -5.33 -2.64
N ILE A 58 -7.78 -4.77 -3.68
CA ILE A 58 -7.27 -3.59 -4.37
C ILE A 58 -8.32 -2.51 -4.25
N GLY A 59 -7.97 -1.33 -3.76
CA GLY A 59 -8.98 -0.32 -3.52
C GLY A 59 -8.51 1.12 -3.57
N GLY A 60 -9.49 1.99 -3.41
CA GLY A 60 -9.29 3.42 -3.25
C GLY A 60 -10.12 3.96 -2.09
N ILE A 61 -9.60 5.00 -1.46
CA ILE A 61 -10.21 5.72 -0.35
C ILE A 61 -10.31 7.18 -0.78
N TRP A 62 -11.52 7.69 -0.86
CA TRP A 62 -11.78 9.04 -1.36
C TRP A 62 -12.65 9.82 -0.39
N SER A 63 -12.38 11.12 -0.24
CA SER A 63 -13.28 12.01 0.48
C SER A 63 -14.67 11.95 -0.15
N SER A 64 -15.68 11.85 0.69
CA SER A 64 -17.08 11.89 0.27
C SER A 64 -17.85 12.85 1.16
N SER A 65 -18.99 13.36 0.70
CA SER A 65 -19.92 14.11 1.51
C SER A 65 -21.27 13.40 1.57
N ASP A 66 -21.93 13.51 2.73
CA ASP A 66 -23.33 13.07 2.82
C ASP A 66 -24.29 14.16 2.29
N GLY A 67 -25.58 13.82 2.20
CA GLY A 67 -26.63 14.77 1.76
C GLY A 67 -26.77 16.02 2.63
N LYS A 68 -26.03 16.13 3.75
CA LYS A 68 -25.95 17.30 4.62
C LYS A 68 -24.60 18.04 4.50
N GLY A 69 -23.77 17.67 3.53
CA GLY A 69 -22.47 18.27 3.29
C GLY A 69 -21.36 17.86 4.28
N ARG A 70 -21.59 16.85 5.11
CA ARG A 70 -20.56 16.34 6.03
C ARG A 70 -19.62 15.41 5.29
N ASN A 71 -18.32 15.63 5.42
CA ASN A 71 -17.25 14.90 4.74
C ASN A 71 -16.36 14.09 5.71
N LEU A 72 -16.92 13.61 6.82
CA LEU A 72 -16.16 12.93 7.87
C LEU A 72 -15.70 11.54 7.44
N PHE A 73 -16.57 10.78 6.77
CA PHE A 73 -16.29 9.40 6.39
C PHE A 73 -16.01 9.30 4.88
N PRO A 74 -14.90 8.68 4.49
CA PRO A 74 -14.57 8.49 3.08
C PRO A 74 -15.44 7.41 2.43
N LEU A 75 -15.54 7.47 1.10
CA LEU A 75 -15.97 6.35 0.27
C LEU A 75 -14.79 5.41 0.07
N ILE A 76 -15.03 4.10 0.15
CA ILE A 76 -14.05 3.06 -0.16
C ILE A 76 -14.62 2.16 -1.26
N GLY A 77 -13.88 2.05 -2.37
CA GLY A 77 -14.12 1.06 -3.41
C GLY A 77 -13.12 -0.08 -3.30
N ILE A 78 -13.58 -1.33 -3.42
CA ILE A 78 -12.72 -2.51 -3.28
C ILE A 78 -12.96 -3.47 -4.44
N VAL A 79 -11.88 -3.96 -5.04
CA VAL A 79 -11.83 -5.12 -5.92
C VAL A 79 -11.23 -6.28 -5.16
N TYR A 80 -11.94 -7.41 -5.15
CA TYR A 80 -11.47 -8.66 -4.57
C TYR A 80 -10.87 -9.54 -5.66
N SER A 81 -9.68 -10.08 -5.40
CA SER A 81 -9.01 -11.05 -6.25
C SER A 81 -8.44 -12.18 -5.41
N ARG A 82 -8.58 -13.42 -5.88
CA ARG A 82 -8.03 -14.60 -5.22
C ARG A 82 -7.37 -15.53 -6.21
N GLY A 83 -6.18 -16.01 -5.86
CA GLY A 83 -5.44 -16.99 -6.66
C GLY A 83 -4.96 -16.48 -8.01
N LEU A 84 -4.97 -15.16 -8.25
CA LEU A 84 -4.45 -14.54 -9.47
C LEU A 84 -3.10 -13.89 -9.22
N ASP A 85 -2.31 -13.75 -10.29
CA ASP A 85 -1.06 -12.97 -10.20
C ASP A 85 -1.32 -11.55 -9.69
N PRO A 86 -0.66 -11.14 -8.59
CA PRO A 86 -0.94 -9.85 -7.94
C PRO A 86 -0.69 -8.64 -8.83
N GLN A 87 0.36 -8.66 -9.67
CA GLN A 87 0.66 -7.55 -10.59
C GLN A 87 -0.38 -7.45 -11.70
N GLY A 88 -0.78 -8.59 -12.27
CA GLY A 88 -1.84 -8.66 -13.27
C GLY A 88 -3.18 -8.19 -12.70
N ALA A 89 -3.56 -8.66 -11.52
CA ALA A 89 -4.79 -8.25 -10.84
C ALA A 89 -4.81 -6.75 -10.56
N PHE A 90 -3.69 -6.19 -10.07
CA PHE A 90 -3.55 -4.76 -9.82
C PHE A 90 -3.65 -3.93 -11.11
N SER A 91 -2.97 -4.37 -12.17
CA SER A 91 -2.98 -3.69 -13.47
C SER A 91 -4.37 -3.68 -14.12
N ALA A 92 -5.16 -4.73 -13.90
CA ALA A 92 -6.54 -4.81 -14.38
C ALA A 92 -7.49 -3.91 -13.58
N ALA A 93 -7.36 -3.91 -12.25
CA ALA A 93 -8.26 -3.21 -11.33
C ALA A 93 -8.02 -1.70 -11.25
N GLY A 94 -6.77 -1.25 -11.30
CA GLY A 94 -6.38 0.14 -11.08
C GLY A 94 -7.10 1.14 -12.00
N PRO A 95 -7.09 0.97 -13.33
CA PRO A 95 -7.80 1.87 -14.24
C PRO A 95 -9.33 1.87 -14.03
N ILE A 96 -9.91 0.72 -13.67
CA ILE A 96 -11.36 0.60 -13.42
C ILE A 96 -11.76 1.37 -12.16
N LEU A 97 -10.99 1.22 -11.08
CA LEU A 97 -11.21 1.97 -9.84
C LEU A 97 -11.04 3.48 -10.05
N ALA A 98 -10.08 3.90 -10.90
CA ALA A 98 -9.91 5.31 -11.23
C ALA A 98 -11.11 5.86 -11.99
N ALA A 99 -11.56 5.18 -13.04
CA ALA A 99 -12.74 5.58 -13.82
C ALA A 99 -14.02 5.58 -12.95
N PHE A 100 -14.16 4.58 -12.07
CA PHE A 100 -15.25 4.53 -11.10
C PHE A 100 -15.25 5.77 -10.20
N TYR A 101 -14.09 6.16 -9.66
CA TYR A 101 -13.96 7.36 -8.84
C TYR A 101 -14.31 8.62 -9.61
N GLU A 102 -13.70 8.83 -10.79
CA GLU A 102 -13.96 10.03 -11.62
C GLU A 102 -15.43 10.21 -11.91
N LYS A 103 -16.14 9.11 -12.24
CA LYS A 103 -17.58 9.13 -12.52
C LYS A 103 -18.43 9.42 -11.30
N ASN A 104 -18.00 9.04 -10.09
CA ASN A 104 -18.83 9.06 -8.87
C ASN A 104 -18.34 10.02 -7.79
N SER A 105 -17.33 10.85 -8.04
CA SER A 105 -16.77 11.81 -7.05
C SER A 105 -17.70 12.98 -6.71
N GLY A 106 -18.78 13.20 -7.48
CA GLY A 106 -19.72 14.31 -7.36
C GLY A 106 -21.04 13.96 -6.66
N ASN A 107 -21.06 13.24 -5.53
CA ASN A 107 -22.28 12.87 -4.80
C ASN A 107 -23.27 12.02 -5.63
N PRO A 108 -22.92 10.80 -6.00
CA PRO A 108 -23.80 9.95 -6.77
C PRO A 108 -25.06 9.57 -5.97
N THR A 109 -26.17 9.42 -6.69
CA THR A 109 -27.37 8.79 -6.10
C THR A 109 -27.12 7.30 -5.84
N ALA A 110 -27.89 6.68 -4.94
CA ALA A 110 -27.75 5.26 -4.67
C ALA A 110 -27.92 4.40 -5.95
N ALA A 111 -28.94 4.70 -6.76
CA ALA A 111 -29.16 3.99 -8.04
C ALA A 111 -28.03 4.24 -9.05
N GLY A 112 -27.48 5.45 -9.11
CA GLY A 112 -26.31 5.75 -9.95
C GLY A 112 -25.07 4.98 -9.52
N LEU A 113 -24.88 4.81 -8.21
CA LEU A 113 -23.78 4.03 -7.67
C LEU A 113 -23.91 2.53 -7.97
N GLU A 114 -25.13 1.97 -7.86
CA GLU A 114 -25.41 0.57 -8.22
C GLU A 114 -25.07 0.30 -9.70
N SER A 115 -25.58 1.14 -10.60
CA SER A 115 -25.27 1.04 -12.04
C SER A 115 -23.76 1.15 -12.31
N ALA A 116 -23.07 2.06 -11.61
CA ALA A 116 -21.62 2.21 -11.77
C ALA A 116 -20.84 0.99 -11.27
N ILE A 117 -21.29 0.33 -10.20
CA ILE A 117 -20.70 -0.92 -9.68
C ILE A 117 -20.89 -2.06 -10.68
N GLU A 118 -22.09 -2.20 -11.27
CA GLU A 118 -22.35 -3.23 -12.29
C GLU A 118 -21.48 -3.04 -13.53
N GLU A 119 -21.36 -1.81 -14.02
CA GLU A 119 -20.50 -1.45 -15.13
C GLU A 119 -19.01 -1.76 -14.84
N ALA A 120 -18.52 -1.33 -13.69
CA ALA A 120 -17.15 -1.59 -13.25
C ALA A 120 -16.88 -3.09 -13.09
N SER A 121 -17.82 -3.85 -12.51
CA SER A 121 -17.73 -5.29 -12.33
C SER A 121 -17.68 -6.04 -13.67
N SER A 122 -18.51 -5.63 -14.62
CA SER A 122 -18.51 -6.20 -15.98
C SER A 122 -17.19 -5.92 -16.72
N ALA A 123 -16.68 -4.69 -16.61
CA ALA A 123 -15.39 -4.32 -17.20
C ALA A 123 -14.22 -5.09 -16.57
N LEU A 124 -14.26 -5.27 -15.25
CA LEU A 124 -13.25 -6.01 -14.50
C LEU A 124 -13.23 -7.50 -14.88
N ALA A 125 -14.40 -8.13 -14.98
CA ALA A 125 -14.52 -9.55 -15.34
C ALA A 125 -13.83 -9.85 -16.68
N LYS A 126 -13.98 -8.98 -17.69
CA LYS A 126 -13.32 -9.12 -18.98
C LYS A 126 -11.80 -9.04 -18.89
N ARG A 127 -11.26 -8.17 -18.01
CA ARG A 127 -9.80 -8.00 -17.85
C ARG A 127 -9.18 -9.11 -16.99
N ILE A 128 -9.89 -9.59 -15.98
CA ILE A 128 -9.43 -10.67 -15.10
C ILE A 128 -9.34 -12.00 -15.84
N ALA A 129 -10.23 -12.26 -16.80
CA ALA A 129 -10.27 -13.52 -17.55
C ALA A 129 -8.97 -13.90 -18.27
N VAL A 130 -8.07 -12.92 -18.51
CA VAL A 130 -6.77 -13.13 -19.18
C VAL A 130 -5.58 -13.10 -18.22
N ILE A 131 -5.82 -12.95 -16.91
CA ILE A 131 -4.74 -12.91 -15.90
C ILE A 131 -4.32 -14.33 -15.55
N ALA A 132 -3.01 -14.54 -15.52
CA ALA A 132 -2.47 -15.82 -15.11
C ALA A 132 -2.82 -16.15 -13.65
N PRO A 133 -3.04 -17.43 -13.32
CA PRO A 133 -3.15 -17.84 -11.93
C PRO A 133 -1.84 -17.58 -11.17
N MET A 134 -1.94 -17.37 -9.87
CA MET A 134 -0.80 -17.21 -9.00
C MET A 134 -0.06 -18.54 -8.86
N ASN A 135 1.17 -18.59 -9.36
CA ASN A 135 1.98 -19.79 -9.30
C ASN A 135 2.67 -20.00 -7.94
N GLN A 136 2.85 -18.94 -7.18
CA GLN A 136 3.50 -18.94 -5.86
C GLN A 136 2.84 -17.91 -4.94
N LEU A 137 2.60 -18.29 -3.68
CA LEU A 137 2.03 -17.37 -2.66
C LEU A 137 2.91 -16.13 -2.40
N VAL A 138 4.20 -16.27 -2.64
CA VAL A 138 5.18 -15.17 -2.55
C VAL A 138 5.87 -15.05 -3.90
N SER A 139 5.34 -14.19 -4.75
CA SER A 139 5.97 -13.87 -6.04
C SER A 139 7.21 -13.02 -5.82
N LYS A 140 8.33 -13.42 -6.42
CA LYS A 140 9.58 -12.65 -6.36
C LYS A 140 9.61 -11.60 -7.46
N LEU A 141 10.12 -10.42 -7.13
CA LEU A 141 10.40 -9.38 -8.13
C LEU A 141 11.69 -9.67 -8.88
N SER A 142 11.75 -9.22 -10.13
CA SER A 142 12.99 -9.20 -10.88
C SER A 142 13.95 -8.12 -10.35
N GLY A 143 15.23 -8.26 -10.67
CA GLY A 143 16.23 -7.26 -10.30
C GLY A 143 15.90 -5.87 -10.81
N SER A 144 15.42 -5.75 -12.06
CA SER A 144 15.02 -4.45 -12.64
C SER A 144 13.83 -3.81 -11.89
N GLN A 145 12.87 -4.60 -11.41
CA GLN A 145 11.75 -4.10 -10.63
C GLN A 145 12.21 -3.55 -9.27
N VAL A 146 13.08 -4.31 -8.56
CA VAL A 146 13.67 -3.86 -7.28
C VAL A 146 14.53 -2.62 -7.48
N ALA A 147 15.37 -2.59 -8.53
CA ALA A 147 16.15 -1.40 -8.87
C ALA A 147 15.25 -0.18 -9.15
N GLY A 148 14.10 -0.39 -9.79
CA GLY A 148 13.08 0.65 -10.00
C GLY A 148 12.57 1.23 -8.68
N LEU A 149 12.26 0.38 -7.70
CA LEU A 149 11.84 0.79 -6.36
C LEU A 149 12.95 1.58 -5.64
N LEU A 150 14.20 1.09 -5.69
CA LEU A 150 15.34 1.75 -5.03
C LEU A 150 15.67 3.12 -5.62
N LYS A 151 15.42 3.32 -6.91
CA LYS A 151 15.62 4.63 -7.59
C LYS A 151 14.64 5.71 -7.12
N SER A 152 13.60 5.37 -6.37
CA SER A 152 12.75 6.37 -5.70
C SER A 152 13.51 7.16 -4.63
N ALA A 153 14.60 6.61 -4.09
CA ALA A 153 15.52 7.32 -3.21
C ALA A 153 16.63 7.97 -4.06
N PRO A 154 16.78 9.31 -4.04
CA PRO A 154 17.54 10.05 -5.06
C PRO A 154 19.06 9.87 -4.97
N ASP A 155 19.61 9.63 -3.80
CA ASP A 155 21.04 9.58 -3.54
C ASP A 155 21.45 8.30 -2.79
N PRO A 156 22.76 7.94 -2.76
CA PRO A 156 23.24 6.72 -2.11
C PRO A 156 22.86 6.61 -0.63
N ARG A 157 22.92 7.70 0.11
CA ARG A 157 22.62 7.69 1.55
C ARG A 157 21.12 7.48 1.80
N SER A 158 20.27 8.09 1.02
CA SER A 158 18.81 7.87 1.05
C SER A 158 18.45 6.43 0.70
N ARG A 159 19.13 5.82 -0.28
CA ARG A 159 18.95 4.39 -0.61
C ARG A 159 19.41 3.48 0.53
N ALA A 160 20.53 3.78 1.15
CA ALA A 160 21.00 3.02 2.30
C ALA A 160 20.03 3.12 3.49
N ARG A 161 19.46 4.31 3.76
CA ARG A 161 18.42 4.49 4.78
C ARG A 161 17.16 3.67 4.48
N LEU A 162 16.73 3.65 3.23
CA LEU A 162 15.58 2.84 2.79
C LEU A 162 15.82 1.35 3.03
N LEU A 163 16.97 0.83 2.59
CA LEU A 163 17.33 -0.58 2.77
C LEU A 163 17.49 -0.95 4.25
N TYR A 164 18.08 -0.05 5.05
CA TYR A 164 18.20 -0.22 6.49
C TYR A 164 16.82 -0.28 7.18
N ALA A 165 15.92 0.65 6.83
CA ALA A 165 14.56 0.67 7.36
C ALA A 165 13.78 -0.59 7.01
N LEU A 166 13.87 -1.06 5.76
CA LEU A 166 13.26 -2.32 5.33
C LEU A 166 13.81 -3.51 6.13
N ARG A 167 15.14 -3.61 6.25
CA ARG A 167 15.79 -4.67 7.01
C ARG A 167 15.36 -4.68 8.48
N ARG A 168 15.35 -3.51 9.12
CA ARG A 168 14.91 -3.36 10.51
C ARG A 168 13.46 -3.83 10.69
N SER A 169 12.59 -3.41 9.80
CA SER A 169 11.19 -3.85 9.78
C SER A 169 11.06 -5.37 9.60
N LEU A 170 11.83 -5.97 8.68
CA LEU A 170 11.84 -7.41 8.47
C LEU A 170 12.21 -8.18 9.75
N LEU A 171 13.19 -7.71 10.51
CA LEU A 171 13.59 -8.30 11.79
C LEU A 171 12.42 -8.20 12.80
N GLN A 172 11.81 -7.01 12.94
CA GLN A 172 10.66 -6.81 13.82
C GLN A 172 9.50 -7.74 13.47
N VAL A 173 9.19 -7.90 12.18
CA VAL A 173 8.12 -8.78 11.72
C VAL A 173 8.45 -10.25 11.97
N LYS A 174 9.69 -10.68 11.73
CA LYS A 174 10.12 -12.06 11.98
C LYS A 174 10.04 -12.42 13.46
N ASP A 175 10.41 -11.49 14.33
CA ASP A 175 10.47 -11.72 15.78
C ASP A 175 9.09 -11.66 16.46
N ASN A 176 8.18 -10.81 15.98
CA ASN A 176 6.93 -10.52 16.70
C ASN A 176 5.69 -11.19 16.09
N LEU A 177 5.60 -11.35 14.77
CA LEU A 177 4.37 -11.86 14.14
C LEU A 177 4.00 -13.30 14.50
N PRO A 178 4.94 -14.25 14.75
CA PRO A 178 4.56 -15.60 15.14
C PRO A 178 3.66 -15.65 16.37
N ASP A 179 3.96 -14.81 17.37
CA ASP A 179 3.32 -14.85 18.68
C ASP A 179 2.26 -13.76 18.88
N ARG A 180 2.21 -12.75 17.98
CA ARG A 180 1.40 -11.55 18.14
C ARG A 180 0.63 -11.14 16.89
N ALA A 181 0.21 -12.10 16.06
CA ALA A 181 -0.40 -11.84 14.76
C ALA A 181 -1.59 -10.85 14.79
N ASP A 182 -2.42 -10.90 15.84
CA ASP A 182 -3.59 -10.02 15.98
C ASP A 182 -3.30 -8.67 16.65
N SER A 183 -2.09 -8.48 17.19
CA SER A 183 -1.75 -7.28 17.96
C SER A 183 -0.58 -6.51 17.42
N PHE A 184 0.37 -7.17 16.76
CA PHE A 184 1.55 -6.55 16.21
C PHE A 184 1.27 -5.95 14.84
N TYR A 185 1.80 -4.77 14.61
CA TYR A 185 1.99 -4.19 13.28
C TYR A 185 3.32 -3.45 13.23
N ASP A 186 3.89 -3.37 12.05
CA ASP A 186 5.02 -2.51 11.74
C ASP A 186 4.69 -1.63 10.53
N LEU A 187 5.15 -0.39 10.56
CA LEU A 187 4.85 0.61 9.55
C LEU A 187 6.12 1.25 9.02
N ILE A 188 6.27 1.27 7.71
CA ILE A 188 7.32 2.02 7.02
C ILE A 188 6.68 2.97 6.02
N ARG A 189 7.05 4.25 6.07
CA ARG A 189 6.70 5.21 5.03
C ARG A 189 7.82 5.27 3.99
N LEU A 190 7.49 4.79 2.79
CA LEU A 190 8.39 4.66 1.65
C LEU A 190 8.22 5.83 0.68
N PRO A 191 9.27 6.26 -0.03
CA PRO A 191 9.13 7.26 -1.07
C PRO A 191 8.21 6.75 -2.20
N GLY A 192 7.43 7.66 -2.79
CA GLY A 192 6.60 7.35 -3.96
C GLY A 192 7.47 7.05 -5.19
N VAL A 193 7.03 6.11 -5.99
CA VAL A 193 7.71 5.70 -7.24
C VAL A 193 6.85 6.12 -8.44
N GLY A 194 7.49 6.68 -9.45
CA GLY A 194 6.87 6.91 -10.75
C GLY A 194 5.81 8.01 -10.82
N GLY A 195 5.00 7.98 -11.89
CA GLY A 195 4.03 9.01 -12.23
C GLY A 195 2.75 9.05 -11.38
N GLY A 196 2.57 8.14 -10.40
CA GLY A 196 1.40 8.10 -9.51
C GLY A 196 0.05 7.94 -10.22
N GLY A 197 0.05 7.42 -11.43
CA GLY A 197 -1.16 7.15 -12.19
C GLY A 197 -1.98 5.97 -11.62
N PRO A 198 -3.19 5.71 -12.15
CA PRO A 198 -4.08 4.64 -11.71
C PRO A 198 -3.48 3.24 -11.72
N GLY A 199 -2.39 3.04 -12.43
CA GLY A 199 -1.68 1.77 -12.55
C GLY A 199 -0.24 1.81 -12.05
N ASP A 200 0.11 2.73 -11.13
CA ASP A 200 1.46 2.78 -10.56
C ASP A 200 1.82 1.44 -9.90
N PRO A 201 2.72 0.66 -10.50
CA PRO A 201 3.01 -0.70 -10.05
C PRO A 201 3.71 -0.73 -8.69
N SER A 202 4.28 0.38 -8.23
CA SER A 202 5.01 0.42 -6.96
C SER A 202 4.14 0.02 -5.78
N LEU A 203 2.85 0.36 -5.82
CA LEU A 203 1.89 0.03 -4.77
C LEU A 203 1.75 -1.48 -4.53
N ILE A 204 1.88 -2.31 -5.56
CA ILE A 204 1.87 -3.77 -5.42
C ILE A 204 3.30 -4.34 -5.33
N GLN A 205 4.29 -3.69 -5.93
CA GLN A 205 5.67 -4.18 -5.93
C GLN A 205 6.31 -4.08 -4.53
N TRP A 206 6.06 -3.02 -3.76
CA TRP A 206 6.56 -2.89 -2.39
C TRP A 206 6.15 -4.06 -1.49
N PRO A 207 4.83 -4.40 -1.34
CA PRO A 207 4.44 -5.56 -0.55
C PRO A 207 4.96 -6.89 -1.11
N MET A 208 5.00 -7.08 -2.44
CA MET A 208 5.55 -8.28 -3.05
C MET A 208 7.03 -8.47 -2.71
N TRP A 209 7.83 -7.42 -2.86
CA TRP A 209 9.25 -7.48 -2.50
C TRP A 209 9.42 -7.77 -1.01
N TYR A 210 8.72 -7.03 -0.16
CA TYR A 210 8.77 -7.25 1.28
C TYR A 210 8.40 -8.68 1.68
N LEU A 211 7.31 -9.24 1.16
CA LEU A 211 6.89 -10.61 1.43
C LEU A 211 7.93 -11.64 0.95
N SER A 212 8.60 -11.38 -0.18
CA SER A 212 9.67 -12.24 -0.67
C SER A 212 10.86 -12.30 0.29
N LEU A 213 11.16 -11.19 0.97
CA LEU A 213 12.24 -11.09 1.98
C LEU A 213 11.84 -11.70 3.33
N VAL A 214 10.56 -11.62 3.70
CA VAL A 214 10.03 -12.32 4.89
C VAL A 214 10.09 -13.84 4.70
N GLY A 215 9.92 -14.31 3.46
CA GLY A 215 9.91 -15.73 3.11
C GLY A 215 8.64 -16.48 3.52
N ARG A 216 7.60 -15.78 3.94
CA ARG A 216 6.28 -16.31 4.31
C ARG A 216 5.19 -15.29 4.05
N THR A 217 3.94 -15.75 3.96
CA THR A 217 2.79 -14.86 3.87
C THR A 217 2.47 -14.26 5.25
N VAL A 218 2.43 -12.94 5.31
CA VAL A 218 1.94 -12.16 6.45
C VAL A 218 0.90 -11.17 5.93
N PRO A 219 -0.09 -10.75 6.73
CA PRO A 219 -0.99 -9.68 6.30
C PRO A 219 -0.21 -8.42 5.96
N MET A 220 -0.38 -7.93 4.74
CA MET A 220 0.31 -6.75 4.24
C MET A 220 -0.70 -5.75 3.70
N THR A 221 -0.58 -4.51 4.13
CA THR A 221 -1.34 -3.40 3.56
C THR A 221 -0.37 -2.35 3.04
N ALA A 222 -0.47 -1.99 1.78
CA ALA A 222 0.22 -0.82 1.25
C ALA A 222 -0.81 0.24 0.89
N VAL A 223 -0.57 1.48 1.33
CA VAL A 223 -1.44 2.62 1.05
C VAL A 223 -0.61 3.73 0.44
N SER A 224 -0.93 4.11 -0.80
CA SER A 224 -0.28 5.21 -1.50
C SER A 224 -1.13 6.48 -1.41
N HIS A 225 -0.53 7.56 -0.93
CA HIS A 225 -1.12 8.89 -0.98
C HIS A 225 -0.98 9.48 -2.39
N GLN A 226 -2.10 9.94 -2.96
CA GLN A 226 -2.19 10.50 -4.31
C GLN A 226 -2.12 12.03 -4.30
N GLY A 227 -1.17 12.58 -3.55
CA GLY A 227 -0.88 14.03 -3.49
C GLY A 227 -0.12 14.56 -4.71
N ARG A 228 0.47 15.74 -4.55
CA ARG A 228 1.40 16.30 -5.55
C ARG A 228 2.57 15.34 -5.76
N PRO A 229 3.24 15.36 -6.94
CA PRO A 229 4.35 14.45 -7.21
C PRO A 229 5.40 14.39 -6.10
N ASP A 230 5.78 15.55 -5.55
CA ASP A 230 6.80 15.66 -4.50
C ASP A 230 6.31 15.22 -3.11
N ASP A 231 4.99 15.11 -2.91
CA ASP A 231 4.37 14.69 -1.65
C ASP A 231 3.93 13.22 -1.65
N ARG A 232 4.22 12.49 -2.71
CA ARG A 232 3.80 11.09 -2.83
C ARG A 232 4.63 10.19 -1.96
N PHE A 233 3.94 9.26 -1.31
CA PHE A 233 4.56 8.22 -0.51
C PHE A 233 3.66 6.98 -0.46
N THR A 234 4.24 5.88 -0.01
CA THR A 234 3.52 4.64 0.25
C THR A 234 3.78 4.21 1.68
N ASP A 235 2.73 4.08 2.47
CA ASP A 235 2.79 3.47 3.79
C ASP A 235 2.67 1.95 3.62
N LEU A 236 3.67 1.21 4.03
CA LEU A 236 3.70 -0.24 4.05
C LEU A 236 3.47 -0.71 5.48
N ILE A 237 2.40 -1.45 5.70
CA ILE A 237 1.95 -1.94 7.01
C ILE A 237 2.00 -3.46 6.99
N ALA A 238 2.86 -4.05 7.80
CA ALA A 238 2.95 -5.49 8.01
C ALA A 238 2.22 -5.88 9.30
N GLY A 239 1.29 -6.83 9.22
CA GLY A 239 0.55 -7.35 10.38
C GLY A 239 -0.84 -6.77 10.56
N ALA A 240 -1.25 -6.53 11.81
CA ALA A 240 -2.63 -6.19 12.18
C ALA A 240 -3.05 -4.79 11.74
N ILE A 241 -4.26 -4.68 11.21
CA ILE A 241 -4.92 -3.40 10.97
C ILE A 241 -5.53 -2.91 12.27
N LYS A 242 -5.10 -1.72 12.73
CA LYS A 242 -5.54 -1.07 13.98
C LYS A 242 -5.67 0.45 13.78
N PRO A 243 -6.33 1.18 14.70
CA PRO A 243 -6.39 2.64 14.61
C PRO A 243 -5.01 3.27 14.44
N ALA A 244 -4.01 2.84 15.21
CA ALA A 244 -2.66 3.38 15.13
C ALA A 244 -1.96 3.06 13.78
N SER A 245 -2.20 1.87 13.17
CA SER A 245 -1.64 1.54 11.86
C SER A 245 -2.30 2.30 10.70
N ILE A 246 -3.52 2.82 10.88
CA ILE A 246 -4.29 3.58 9.90
C ILE A 246 -4.21 5.10 10.14
N PHE A 247 -3.68 5.53 11.28
CA PHE A 247 -3.42 6.94 11.57
C PHE A 247 -2.64 7.66 10.44
N PRO A 248 -1.66 7.03 9.76
CA PRO A 248 -0.91 7.63 8.66
C PRO A 248 -1.74 8.12 7.48
N LEU A 249 -2.98 7.63 7.28
CA LEU A 249 -3.86 8.10 6.18
C LEU A 249 -4.09 9.62 6.16
N ARG A 250 -4.03 10.26 7.31
CA ARG A 250 -4.22 11.71 7.44
C ARG A 250 -2.99 12.43 8.01
N ALA A 251 -1.89 11.72 8.20
CA ALA A 251 -0.62 12.27 8.67
C ALA A 251 0.31 12.57 7.50
N SER A 252 0.71 13.83 7.33
CA SER A 252 1.63 14.27 6.29
C SER A 252 3.07 13.78 6.54
N ARG A 253 4.00 14.12 5.64
CA ARG A 253 5.44 13.84 5.80
C ARG A 253 6.08 14.63 6.97
N GLU A 254 5.52 15.78 7.32
CA GLU A 254 5.93 16.53 8.51
C GLU A 254 5.66 15.76 9.80
N LYS A 255 4.56 15.00 9.85
CA LYS A 255 4.19 14.17 11.01
C LYS A 255 4.90 12.84 11.04
N ILE A 256 4.94 12.17 9.89
CA ILE A 256 5.59 10.86 9.71
C ILE A 256 6.55 11.02 8.53
N PRO A 257 7.86 11.14 8.78
CA PRO A 257 8.85 11.31 7.72
C PRO A 257 8.97 10.05 6.85
N LEU A 258 9.50 10.22 5.65
CA LEU A 258 9.94 9.09 4.84
C LEU A 258 11.07 8.37 5.56
N CYS A 259 11.17 7.06 5.36
CA CYS A 259 12.29 6.28 5.90
C CYS A 259 13.66 6.79 5.39
N THR A 260 13.68 7.41 4.20
CA THR A 260 14.87 8.05 3.62
C THR A 260 15.28 9.33 4.34
N ASP A 261 14.34 9.98 5.03
CA ASP A 261 14.58 11.26 5.74
C ASP A 261 14.99 11.04 7.21
N ILE A 262 14.80 9.81 7.72
CA ILE A 262 15.20 9.46 9.08
C ILE A 262 16.73 9.41 9.17
N PRO A 263 17.37 10.14 10.09
CA PRO A 263 18.84 10.24 10.19
C PRO A 263 19.44 9.00 10.88
N PHE A 264 19.34 7.84 10.24
CA PHE A 264 20.06 6.66 10.72
C PHE A 264 21.56 6.90 10.65
N ASP A 265 22.28 6.46 11.69
CA ASP A 265 23.76 6.47 11.72
C ASP A 265 24.26 5.27 10.91
N LEU A 266 24.58 5.53 9.65
CA LEU A 266 25.04 4.53 8.68
C LEU A 266 26.48 4.83 8.28
N ASP A 267 27.33 3.82 8.38
CA ASP A 267 28.73 3.91 7.94
C ASP A 267 28.87 3.90 6.40
N ASP A 268 29.99 4.40 5.92
CA ASP A 268 30.25 4.46 4.47
C ASP A 268 30.37 3.06 3.85
N ALA A 269 30.78 2.06 4.63
CA ALA A 269 30.88 0.68 4.15
C ALA A 269 29.49 0.08 3.90
N PHE A 270 28.50 0.36 4.75
CA PHE A 270 27.12 -0.04 4.51
C PHE A 270 26.53 0.67 3.28
N ILE A 271 26.79 1.98 3.14
CA ILE A 271 26.35 2.75 1.97
C ILE A 271 26.92 2.14 0.69
N ALA A 272 28.22 1.80 0.67
CA ALA A 272 28.86 1.16 -0.47
C ALA A 272 28.23 -0.22 -0.80
N ARG A 273 27.91 -1.03 0.21
CA ARG A 273 27.21 -2.32 0.02
C ARG A 273 25.81 -2.12 -0.59
N CYS A 274 25.08 -1.08 -0.17
CA CYS A 274 23.77 -0.76 -0.73
C CYS A 274 23.86 -0.36 -2.22
N GLU A 275 24.87 0.39 -2.62
CA GLU A 275 25.11 0.74 -4.02
C GLU A 275 25.55 -0.47 -4.86
N ALA A 276 26.37 -1.36 -4.29
CA ALA A 276 26.70 -2.63 -4.93
C ALA A 276 25.44 -3.50 -5.13
N TYR A 277 24.57 -3.56 -4.13
CA TYR A 277 23.28 -4.25 -4.22
C TYR A 277 22.39 -3.70 -5.37
N LEU A 278 22.29 -2.37 -5.50
CA LEU A 278 21.56 -1.77 -6.63
C LEU A 278 22.19 -2.18 -7.97
N ALA A 279 23.52 -2.19 -8.07
CA ALA A 279 24.22 -2.63 -9.27
C ALA A 279 23.96 -4.11 -9.57
N ASP A 280 23.89 -4.97 -8.55
CA ASP A 280 23.53 -6.40 -8.69
C ASP A 280 22.11 -6.57 -9.16
N CYS A 281 21.15 -5.81 -8.62
CA CYS A 281 19.78 -5.81 -9.11
C CYS A 281 19.69 -5.43 -10.58
N LEU A 282 20.44 -4.41 -11.02
CA LEU A 282 20.48 -3.99 -12.42
C LEU A 282 21.12 -5.05 -13.33
N ARG A 283 22.13 -5.79 -12.83
CA ARG A 283 22.73 -6.91 -13.58
C ARG A 283 21.80 -8.13 -13.65
N ALA A 284 21.03 -8.40 -12.60
CA ALA A 284 20.07 -9.49 -12.56
C ALA A 284 18.89 -9.26 -13.52
N ASP A 285 18.60 -7.99 -13.88
CA ASP A 285 17.54 -7.56 -14.80
C ASP A 285 16.25 -8.37 -14.64
N GLN A 286 15.96 -9.34 -15.54
CA GLN A 286 14.76 -10.18 -15.50
C GLN A 286 14.85 -11.38 -14.53
N SER A 287 16.02 -11.63 -13.95
CA SER A 287 16.20 -12.66 -12.94
C SER A 287 15.69 -12.18 -11.58
N THR A 288 15.50 -13.11 -10.64
CA THR A 288 15.15 -12.78 -9.25
C THR A 288 16.17 -11.84 -8.63
N ALA A 289 15.69 -10.79 -7.96
CA ALA A 289 16.55 -9.87 -7.23
C ALA A 289 17.37 -10.61 -6.15
N PRO A 290 18.62 -10.19 -5.91
CA PRO A 290 19.47 -10.75 -4.86
C PRO A 290 18.91 -10.48 -3.45
N ASP A 291 19.46 -11.15 -2.45
CA ASP A 291 19.14 -10.92 -1.04
C ASP A 291 19.66 -9.54 -0.57
N LEU A 292 19.00 -8.98 0.45
CA LEU A 292 19.39 -7.68 1.01
C LEU A 292 20.81 -7.70 1.56
N PRO A 293 21.55 -6.57 1.45
CA PRO A 293 22.90 -6.45 1.99
C PRO A 293 22.90 -6.58 3.51
N ASP A 294 23.92 -7.26 4.06
CA ASP A 294 24.14 -7.34 5.49
C ASP A 294 24.70 -6.02 6.04
N GLU A 295 24.37 -5.71 7.32
CA GLU A 295 24.92 -4.52 7.99
C GLU A 295 26.44 -4.61 8.18
N GLY A 296 27.01 -5.81 8.15
CA GLY A 296 28.40 -6.07 8.52
C GLY A 296 28.57 -5.91 10.04
N ARG A 297 29.00 -6.93 10.73
CA ARG A 297 29.46 -6.82 12.13
C ARG A 297 30.88 -6.31 12.16
#